data_28368d712332e86eb0b9b7651cad9fb7
#
_entry.id   28368d712332e86eb0b9b7651cad9fb7
#
_cell.length_a   1.000
_cell.length_b   1.000
_cell.length_c   1.000
_cell.angle_alpha   90.00
_cell.angle_beta   90.00
_cell.angle_gamma   90.00
#
_symmetry.space_group_name_H-M   'P 1'
#
loop_
_entity.id
_entity.type
_entity.pdbx_description
1 polymer ?
#
loop_
_entity_poly.entity_id
_entity_poly.type
_entity_poly.pdbx_seq_one_letter_code
_entity_poly.pdbx_strand_id
1 'polypeptide(L)'
;PPVVVPRGQDGFFSYQQAGQHETLELESGVLWRRLTAGSFPGVEFLDVEYEPGACSSSEGGFMRHAGQEFGYLLSGRLQVDVGFERYQLGPGDSISFPATTPHRLANDGSEPARAVWCILGRHRGVQ
;
A
#
# COMPACT_ATOMS: atom_id res chain seq x y z
N PRO A 1 15.36 -18.27 1.80
CA PRO A 1 15.23 -17.22 0.80
C PRO A 1 13.80 -17.12 0.26
N PRO A 2 13.45 -15.98 -0.29
CA PRO A 2 12.14 -15.83 -0.90
C PRO A 2 12.00 -16.77 -2.10
N VAL A 3 10.78 -17.25 -2.34
CA VAL A 3 10.52 -18.20 -3.40
C VAL A 3 9.36 -17.70 -4.25
N VAL A 4 9.54 -17.64 -5.55
CA VAL A 4 8.50 -17.36 -6.53
C VAL A 4 8.54 -18.46 -7.56
N VAL A 5 7.45 -19.19 -7.71
CA VAL A 5 7.38 -20.33 -8.62
C VAL A 5 6.12 -20.20 -9.46
N PRO A 6 6.23 -20.26 -10.79
CA PRO A 6 5.03 -20.32 -11.63
C PRO A 6 4.27 -21.61 -11.38
N ARG A 7 2.95 -21.54 -11.36
CA ARG A 7 2.10 -22.70 -11.16
C ARG A 7 1.14 -22.84 -12.34
N GLY A 8 1.73 -23.11 -13.51
CA GLY A 8 0.95 -23.24 -14.72
C GLY A 8 0.28 -21.93 -15.07
N GLN A 9 -1.01 -21.99 -15.43
CA GLN A 9 -1.76 -20.81 -15.84
C GLN A 9 -2.54 -20.17 -14.69
N ASP A 10 -2.51 -20.77 -13.51
CA ASP A 10 -3.31 -20.31 -12.39
C ASP A 10 -2.61 -19.28 -11.54
N GLY A 11 -1.39 -18.87 -11.94
CA GLY A 11 -0.66 -17.84 -11.22
C GLY A 11 0.67 -18.35 -10.70
N PHE A 12 1.16 -17.69 -9.66
CA PHE A 12 2.48 -17.93 -9.12
C PHE A 12 2.38 -18.27 -7.65
N PHE A 13 3.32 -19.07 -7.20
CA PHE A 13 3.53 -19.32 -5.79
C PHE A 13 4.64 -18.38 -5.30
N SER A 14 4.44 -17.82 -4.10
CA SER A 14 5.41 -16.92 -3.49
C SER A 14 5.43 -17.19 -1.98
N TYR A 15 6.64 -17.30 -1.44
CA TYR A 15 6.83 -17.46 0.00
C TYR A 15 8.08 -16.71 0.41
N GLN A 16 8.02 -15.99 1.51
CA GLN A 16 9.21 -15.41 2.13
C GLN A 16 8.98 -15.30 3.63
N GLN A 17 10.07 -15.41 4.36
CA GLN A 17 10.04 -15.32 5.80
C GLN A 17 10.11 -13.87 6.23
N ALA A 18 9.71 -13.62 7.48
CA ALA A 18 9.86 -12.30 8.08
C ALA A 18 11.32 -11.86 7.95
N GLY A 19 11.52 -10.61 7.63
CA GLY A 19 12.85 -10.05 7.48
C GLY A 19 13.44 -10.19 6.09
N GLN A 20 12.79 -10.93 5.19
CA GLN A 20 13.28 -11.10 3.82
C GLN A 20 12.58 -10.18 2.84
N HIS A 21 11.61 -9.39 3.30
CA HIS A 21 10.81 -8.54 2.43
C HIS A 21 11.64 -7.40 1.84
N GLU A 22 11.51 -7.19 0.55
CA GLU A 22 12.10 -6.04 -0.11
C GLU A 22 11.43 -4.77 0.44
N THR A 23 12.25 -3.79 0.80
CA THR A 23 11.76 -2.56 1.42
C THR A 23 12.15 -1.40 0.52
N LEU A 24 11.18 -0.52 0.26
CA LEU A 24 11.38 0.69 -0.54
C LEU A 24 10.92 1.88 0.27
N GLU A 25 11.75 2.92 0.31
CA GLU A 25 11.34 4.20 0.85
C GLU A 25 10.90 5.07 -0.32
N LEU A 26 9.59 5.34 -0.41
CA LEU A 26 9.02 6.03 -1.56
C LEU A 26 9.08 7.54 -1.39
N GLU A 27 8.50 8.03 -0.31
CA GLU A 27 8.52 9.43 0.06
C GLU A 27 9.15 9.51 1.44
N SER A 28 9.53 10.71 1.84
CA SER A 28 10.12 10.89 3.17
C SER A 28 9.16 10.35 4.23
N GLY A 29 9.61 9.34 4.98
CA GLY A 29 8.85 8.75 6.04
C GLY A 29 7.82 7.70 5.61
N VAL A 30 7.81 7.27 4.34
CA VAL A 30 6.90 6.22 3.86
C VAL A 30 7.71 5.02 3.41
N LEU A 31 7.46 3.88 4.04
CA LEU A 31 8.13 2.63 3.70
C LEU A 31 7.12 1.63 3.15
N TRP A 32 7.51 0.95 2.08
CA TRP A 32 6.76 -0.18 1.52
C TRP A 32 7.59 -1.43 1.70
N ARG A 33 7.00 -2.47 2.29
CA ARG A 33 7.60 -3.81 2.30
C ARG A 33 6.74 -4.68 1.42
N ARG A 34 7.35 -5.21 0.35
CA ARG A 34 6.61 -6.07 -0.57
C ARG A 34 6.40 -7.42 0.09
N LEU A 35 5.14 -7.86 0.15
CA LEU A 35 4.78 -9.11 0.79
C LEU A 35 4.83 -10.31 -0.16
N THR A 36 4.87 -10.06 -1.48
CA THR A 36 5.16 -11.11 -2.44
C THR A 36 6.67 -11.18 -2.65
N ALA A 37 7.19 -12.37 -2.95
CA ALA A 37 8.64 -12.56 -3.10
C ALA A 37 9.19 -11.99 -4.41
N GLY A 38 8.34 -11.43 -5.24
CA GLY A 38 8.73 -10.78 -6.48
C GLY A 38 7.59 -9.93 -6.99
N SER A 39 7.78 -9.32 -8.15
CA SER A 39 6.74 -8.52 -8.77
C SER A 39 5.73 -9.40 -9.47
N PHE A 40 4.46 -9.11 -9.28
CA PHE A 40 3.36 -9.79 -9.96
C PHE A 40 2.61 -8.76 -10.79
N PRO A 41 2.28 -9.07 -12.06
CA PRO A 41 1.55 -8.10 -12.87
C PRO A 41 0.22 -7.73 -12.24
N GLY A 42 -0.02 -6.42 -12.12
CA GLY A 42 -1.28 -5.89 -11.62
C GLY A 42 -1.55 -6.13 -10.15
N VAL A 43 -0.57 -6.57 -9.36
CA VAL A 43 -0.78 -6.82 -7.93
C VAL A 43 0.35 -6.18 -7.14
N GLU A 44 -0.02 -5.35 -6.15
CA GLU A 44 0.91 -4.87 -5.13
C GLU A 44 0.32 -5.23 -3.78
N PHE A 45 1.01 -6.08 -3.05
CA PHE A 45 0.58 -6.57 -1.74
C PHE A 45 1.66 -6.17 -0.75
N LEU A 46 1.33 -5.24 0.16
CA LEU A 46 2.32 -4.45 0.86
C LEU A 46 2.04 -4.36 2.35
N ASP A 47 3.12 -4.29 3.12
CA ASP A 47 3.12 -3.80 4.49
C ASP A 47 3.65 -2.37 4.37
N VAL A 48 2.83 -1.38 4.70
CA VAL A 48 3.22 0.03 4.57
C VAL A 48 3.36 0.65 5.95
N GLU A 49 4.30 1.58 6.05
CA GLU A 49 4.52 2.29 7.30
C GLU A 49 4.69 3.77 6.99
N TYR A 50 3.93 4.60 7.72
CA TYR A 50 3.95 6.05 7.59
C TYR A 50 4.41 6.64 8.90
N GLU A 51 5.55 7.35 8.88
CA GLU A 51 5.99 8.11 10.04
C GLU A 51 5.06 9.30 10.30
N PRO A 52 5.03 9.82 11.53
CA PRO A 52 4.23 11.03 11.79
C PRO A 52 4.57 12.14 10.81
N GLY A 53 3.57 12.73 10.19
CA GLY A 53 3.73 13.78 9.21
C GLY A 53 3.94 13.31 7.79
N ALA A 54 4.13 12.01 7.56
CA ALA A 54 4.36 11.49 6.22
C ALA A 54 3.07 11.45 5.41
N CYS A 55 3.23 11.54 4.10
CA CYS A 55 2.11 11.59 3.17
C CYS A 55 2.45 10.76 1.93
N SER A 56 1.42 10.24 1.27
CA SER A 56 1.60 9.38 0.10
C SER A 56 2.18 10.11 -1.11
N SER A 57 2.21 11.43 -1.10
CA SER A 57 2.91 12.19 -2.13
C SER A 57 3.73 13.27 -1.47
N SER A 58 4.87 13.61 -2.10
CA SER A 58 5.83 14.54 -1.52
C SER A 58 5.28 15.94 -1.33
N GLU A 59 4.28 16.32 -2.12
CA GLU A 59 3.72 17.67 -2.05
C GLU A 59 2.33 17.69 -1.41
N GLY A 60 1.92 16.56 -0.82
CA GLY A 60 0.63 16.48 -0.16
C GLY A 60 -0.54 16.45 -1.12
N GLY A 61 -0.29 16.26 -2.42
CA GLY A 61 -1.35 16.22 -3.41
C GLY A 61 -2.07 14.90 -3.47
N PHE A 62 -3.12 14.86 -4.28
CA PHE A 62 -3.89 13.64 -4.51
C PHE A 62 -3.31 12.87 -5.69
N MET A 63 -3.46 11.55 -5.64
CA MET A 63 -3.03 10.66 -6.71
C MET A 63 -4.25 9.94 -7.26
N ARG A 64 -4.15 9.46 -8.50
CA ARG A 64 -5.11 8.50 -9.01
C ARG A 64 -4.43 7.66 -10.09
N HIS A 65 -4.89 6.43 -10.21
CA HIS A 65 -4.35 5.48 -11.18
C HIS A 65 -5.39 4.38 -11.40
N ALA A 66 -5.13 3.49 -12.34
CA ALA A 66 -6.02 2.37 -12.58
C ALA A 66 -6.02 1.43 -11.38
N GLY A 67 -7.11 0.70 -11.21
CA GLY A 67 -7.18 -0.37 -10.24
C GLY A 67 -8.04 -0.08 -9.04
N GLN A 68 -7.90 -0.93 -8.06
CA GLN A 68 -8.67 -0.90 -6.81
C GLN A 68 -7.69 -1.01 -5.66
N GLU A 69 -7.90 -0.23 -4.61
CA GLU A 69 -7.07 -0.29 -3.41
C GLU A 69 -7.85 -0.84 -2.23
N PHE A 70 -7.13 -1.60 -1.39
CA PHE A 70 -7.68 -2.21 -0.17
C PHE A 70 -6.68 -1.97 0.94
N GLY A 71 -7.15 -1.47 2.08
CA GLY A 71 -6.27 -1.21 3.21
C GLY A 71 -6.84 -1.72 4.52
N TYR A 72 -5.94 -2.15 5.41
CA TYR A 72 -6.29 -2.62 6.74
C TYR A 72 -5.26 -2.09 7.72
N LEU A 73 -5.68 -1.25 8.65
CA LEU A 73 -4.74 -0.63 9.58
C LEU A 73 -4.41 -1.57 10.73
N LEU A 74 -3.12 -1.77 10.97
CA LEU A 74 -2.63 -2.63 12.04
C LEU A 74 -2.36 -1.84 13.31
N SER A 75 -1.73 -0.66 13.18
CA SER A 75 -1.37 0.14 14.35
C SER A 75 -1.25 1.60 13.96
N GLY A 76 -1.37 2.47 14.95
CA GLY A 76 -1.32 3.90 14.72
C GLY A 76 -2.64 4.43 14.23
N ARG A 77 -2.58 5.51 13.46
CA ARG A 77 -3.75 6.17 12.90
C ARG A 77 -3.39 6.66 11.51
N LEU A 78 -4.26 6.43 10.54
CA LEU A 78 -3.98 6.81 9.16
C LEU A 78 -5.19 7.55 8.59
N GLN A 79 -4.93 8.73 8.05
CA GLN A 79 -5.95 9.52 7.37
C GLN A 79 -5.97 9.11 5.90
N VAL A 80 -7.15 8.80 5.39
CA VAL A 80 -7.32 8.43 3.99
C VAL A 80 -8.36 9.36 3.39
N ASP A 81 -7.93 10.17 2.43
CA ASP A 81 -8.82 11.06 1.69
C ASP A 81 -9.16 10.39 0.38
N VAL A 82 -10.45 10.25 0.07
CA VAL A 82 -10.93 9.64 -1.16
C VAL A 82 -11.98 10.58 -1.75
N GLY A 83 -11.68 11.17 -2.89
CA GLY A 83 -12.54 12.20 -3.45
C GLY A 83 -12.64 13.37 -2.49
N PHE A 84 -13.85 13.73 -2.11
CA PHE A 84 -14.10 14.83 -1.17
C PHE A 84 -14.30 14.34 0.25
N GLU A 85 -14.15 13.03 0.52
CA GLU A 85 -14.40 12.46 1.84
C GLU A 85 -13.09 12.16 2.55
N ARG A 86 -13.09 12.35 3.85
CA ARG A 86 -11.92 12.08 4.69
C ARG A 86 -12.27 11.03 5.73
N TYR A 87 -11.44 10.00 5.82
CA TYR A 87 -11.62 8.91 6.77
C TYR A 87 -10.39 8.81 7.66
N GLN A 88 -10.62 8.63 8.97
CA GLN A 88 -9.55 8.35 9.92
C GLN A 88 -9.63 6.89 10.29
N LEU A 89 -8.59 6.13 9.93
CA LEU A 89 -8.54 4.73 10.28
C LEU A 89 -7.84 4.55 11.61
N GLY A 90 -8.44 3.75 12.48
CA GLY A 90 -7.79 3.25 13.68
C GLY A 90 -7.52 1.76 13.52
N PRO A 91 -6.76 1.15 14.46
CA PRO A 91 -6.41 -0.27 14.34
C PRO A 91 -7.64 -1.15 14.16
N GLY A 92 -7.59 -2.02 13.15
CA GLY A 92 -8.70 -2.91 12.83
C GLY A 92 -9.67 -2.34 11.81
N ASP A 93 -9.55 -1.08 11.45
CA ASP A 93 -10.40 -0.49 10.42
C ASP A 93 -9.89 -0.86 9.03
N SER A 94 -10.81 -0.94 8.09
CA SER A 94 -10.45 -1.24 6.70
C SER A 94 -11.18 -0.29 5.76
N ILE A 95 -10.59 -0.12 4.57
CA ILE A 95 -11.16 0.74 3.53
C ILE A 95 -10.83 0.14 2.17
N SER A 96 -11.72 0.33 1.21
CA SER A 96 -11.40 -0.01 -0.18
C SER A 96 -12.05 1.03 -1.07
N PHE A 97 -11.40 1.31 -2.22
CA PHE A 97 -11.90 2.33 -3.13
C PHE A 97 -11.31 2.14 -4.52
N PRO A 98 -12.03 2.61 -5.55
CA PRO A 98 -11.45 2.63 -6.90
C PRO A 98 -10.28 3.61 -6.92
N ALA A 99 -9.13 3.16 -7.39
CA ALA A 99 -7.94 4.00 -7.39
C ALA A 99 -8.03 5.13 -8.42
N THR A 100 -9.01 5.07 -9.32
CA THR A 100 -9.28 6.16 -10.26
C THR A 100 -9.89 7.37 -9.57
N THR A 101 -10.44 7.21 -8.37
CA THR A 101 -10.88 8.33 -7.56
C THR A 101 -9.65 8.97 -6.92
N PRO A 102 -9.48 10.29 -7.00
CA PRO A 102 -8.32 10.93 -6.37
C PRO A 102 -8.26 10.59 -4.88
N HIS A 103 -7.07 10.23 -4.43
CA HIS A 103 -6.89 9.77 -3.04
C HIS A 103 -5.54 10.20 -2.50
N ARG A 104 -5.44 10.18 -1.17
CA ARG A 104 -4.25 10.60 -0.46
C ARG A 104 -4.24 9.94 0.91
N LEU A 105 -3.08 9.40 1.29
CA LEU A 105 -2.87 8.82 2.61
C LEU A 105 -1.90 9.69 3.38
N ALA A 106 -2.18 9.92 4.66
CA ALA A 106 -1.31 10.75 5.48
C ALA A 106 -1.39 10.31 6.93
N ASN A 107 -0.27 10.43 7.63
CA ASN A 107 -0.24 10.20 9.07
C ASN A 107 -0.21 11.56 9.76
N ASP A 108 -1.35 11.99 10.28
CA ASP A 108 -1.45 13.24 11.02
C ASP A 108 -1.39 13.02 12.54
N GLY A 109 -1.04 11.81 12.97
CA GLY A 109 -0.88 11.48 14.36
C GLY A 109 0.53 11.68 14.86
N SER A 110 0.79 11.20 16.08
CA SER A 110 2.08 11.34 16.72
C SER A 110 2.87 10.04 16.77
N GLU A 111 2.29 8.95 16.30
CA GLU A 111 2.90 7.62 16.27
C GLU A 111 2.99 7.13 14.84
N PRO A 112 3.93 6.22 14.54
CA PRO A 112 3.95 5.59 13.22
C PRO A 112 2.64 4.85 12.95
N ALA A 113 2.19 4.88 11.70
CA ALA A 113 1.01 4.13 11.27
C ALA A 113 1.47 2.98 10.39
N ARG A 114 0.91 1.80 10.64
CA ARG A 114 1.29 0.60 9.91
C ARG A 114 0.04 -0.10 9.40
N ALA A 115 0.05 -0.49 8.14
CA ALA A 115 -1.13 -1.06 7.50
C ALA A 115 -0.74 -2.12 6.48
N VAL A 116 -1.66 -3.03 6.21
CA VAL A 116 -1.57 -3.91 5.05
C VAL A 116 -2.33 -3.21 3.93
N TRP A 117 -1.69 -3.12 2.76
CA TRP A 117 -2.27 -2.41 1.62
C TRP A 117 -2.13 -3.25 0.37
N CYS A 118 -3.23 -3.39 -0.36
CA CYS A 118 -3.26 -4.17 -1.58
C CYS A 118 -3.78 -3.30 -2.71
N ILE A 119 -3.06 -3.28 -3.83
CA ILE A 119 -3.46 -2.54 -5.02
C ILE A 119 -3.58 -3.54 -6.14
N LEU A 120 -4.76 -3.65 -6.72
CA LEU A 120 -5.04 -4.58 -7.82
C LEU A 120 -5.33 -3.78 -9.07
N GLY A 121 -4.78 -4.25 -10.19
CA GLY A 121 -5.11 -3.68 -11.50
C GLY A 121 -4.28 -2.47 -11.87
N ARG A 122 -3.26 -2.11 -11.09
CA ARG A 122 -2.37 -1.01 -11.45
C ARG A 122 -1.28 -1.56 -12.37
N HIS A 123 -1.18 -0.98 -13.56
CA HIS A 123 -0.20 -1.39 -14.56
C HIS A 123 0.84 -0.32 -14.70
N ARG A 124 2.05 -0.60 -14.20
CA ARG A 124 3.13 0.37 -14.21
C ARG A 124 3.66 0.53 -15.62
N GLY A 125 3.86 1.78 -16.02
CA GLY A 125 4.41 2.09 -17.32
C GLY A 125 3.46 1.89 -18.48
N VAL A 126 2.21 1.55 -18.21
CA VAL A 126 1.19 1.34 -19.24
C VAL A 126 -0.04 2.15 -18.83
N GLN A 127 -0.25 3.25 -19.46
CA GLN A 127 -1.36 4.14 -19.12
C GLN A 127 -2.00 4.75 -20.36
#